data_85cc993ea33a0d9fcff3557b4343f7cf
#
_entry.id   85cc993ea33a0d9fcff3557b4343f7cf
#
_cell.length_a   1.000
_cell.length_b   1.000
_cell.length_c   1.000
_cell.angle_alpha   90.00
_cell.angle_beta   90.00
_cell.angle_gamma   90.00
#
_symmetry.space_group_name_H-M   'P 1'
#
loop_
_entity.id
_entity.type
_entity.pdbx_description
1 polymer ?
#
loop_
_entity_poly.entity_id
_entity_poly.type
_entity_poly.pdbx_seq_one_letter_code
_entity_poly.pdbx_strand_id
1 'polypeptide(L)'
;VSPPFDSLDQNNGLPLGSAVVTDLADLTLTINDLEEGIAYYVRVSAINSLGQGDFAFADVPFAIPEPQRPGRPTDTTLEVVDGTSMLVGFNPPTLDGGDDVTFYRVEYGSNAFVQEIQEVSILSEVVNEVQVVSSHTDYFPEVQILHISTNFTGVDAVEEQMVVCDATGGSFRFSFNGYYSSSIPYSASAIIVEAALEEIAIINDVTVTFNGGITTACFENAIAPTGGFAVTFVDVVDMAGDMPMLKAYTNNLQGLRRVDISETIAGDAGIGGFFRVSFRGSTSEDLAPSATNVELEDALQKLDTIPDGGVTVELVSLTTFDKQWRITFSHVDLGGDVEDIVVENFFNRLTGTNVNIKVLTNGLETISDRGGAVEPSVRGNEITGGMTLTYRGHTTDIIDYNAANTVFKTRLEALPNVGTVEVQRTGPTVQNEYSWLVTFVSMPGSFPVGSGDFEMLIPNIEELSGNNTVVNVTELTPGSAILEGTFALSFSNGTFSEVTDLIPVDASASEMGNFMNELNSIGTVSVSRAKKQNGFVWLITFDGCKIVDGEDVCAVGDIPTLGINGTNSASAM
;
A
#
# COMPACT_ATOMS: atom_id res chain seq x y z
N VAL A 1 49.01 -20.61 19.86
CA VAL A 1 48.36 -20.08 21.05
C VAL A 1 46.99 -19.70 20.60
N SER A 2 45.96 -20.37 21.09
CA SER A 2 44.58 -19.99 20.76
C SER A 2 44.34 -18.55 21.21
N PRO A 3 43.72 -17.71 20.40
CA PRO A 3 43.44 -16.34 20.77
C PRO A 3 42.53 -16.29 22.01
N PRO A 4 42.70 -15.30 22.89
CA PRO A 4 42.01 -15.21 24.18
C PRO A 4 40.48 -15.12 24.10
N PHE A 5 39.91 -14.93 22.93
CA PHE A 5 38.46 -15.00 22.72
C PHE A 5 37.88 -16.41 22.96
N ASP A 6 38.72 -17.46 22.98
CA ASP A 6 38.31 -18.83 23.30
C ASP A 6 38.49 -19.17 24.78
N SER A 7 39.10 -18.30 25.57
CA SER A 7 39.24 -18.50 27.01
C SER A 7 38.00 -17.98 27.73
N LEU A 8 37.57 -18.71 28.73
CA LEU A 8 36.38 -18.52 29.58
C LEU A 8 36.39 -17.22 30.41
N ASP A 9 36.93 -16.14 29.88
CA ASP A 9 37.08 -14.92 30.62
C ASP A 9 35.81 -14.05 30.58
N GLN A 10 35.49 -13.61 31.73
CA GLN A 10 34.58 -12.60 32.24
C GLN A 10 33.32 -12.23 31.41
N ASN A 11 33.31 -12.48 30.07
CA ASN A 11 32.18 -12.22 29.17
C ASN A 11 31.65 -13.48 28.45
N ASN A 12 31.87 -14.68 28.99
CA ASN A 12 31.44 -15.95 28.38
C ASN A 12 31.87 -16.12 26.89
N GLY A 13 33.07 -15.66 26.52
CA GLY A 13 33.59 -15.76 25.16
C GLY A 13 33.01 -14.73 24.17
N LEU A 14 32.21 -13.79 24.66
CA LEU A 14 31.72 -12.68 23.83
C LEU A 14 32.76 -11.56 23.74
N PRO A 15 32.85 -10.85 22.59
CA PRO A 15 33.71 -9.70 22.47
C PRO A 15 33.22 -8.55 23.38
N LEU A 16 34.14 -7.73 23.88
CA LEU A 16 33.84 -6.55 24.67
C LEU A 16 33.00 -5.54 23.89
N GLY A 17 33.23 -5.46 22.58
CA GLY A 17 32.46 -4.65 21.64
C GLY A 17 32.61 -5.16 20.21
N SER A 18 31.74 -4.71 19.31
CA SER A 18 31.83 -4.98 17.87
C SER A 18 31.33 -3.79 17.09
N ALA A 19 31.91 -3.55 15.92
CA ALA A 19 31.46 -2.54 14.97
C ALA A 19 31.50 -3.12 13.55
N VAL A 20 30.67 -2.58 12.67
CA VAL A 20 30.61 -2.97 11.26
C VAL A 20 31.16 -1.81 10.42
N VAL A 21 32.20 -2.09 9.63
CA VAL A 21 32.72 -1.15 8.63
C VAL A 21 31.94 -1.33 7.35
N THR A 22 31.20 -0.32 6.94
CA THR A 22 30.34 -0.35 5.74
C THR A 22 31.01 0.35 4.55
N ASP A 23 31.97 1.22 4.79
CA ASP A 23 32.76 1.83 3.72
C ASP A 23 33.85 0.85 3.26
N LEU A 24 33.64 0.27 2.08
CA LEU A 24 34.59 -0.66 1.48
C LEU A 24 35.79 0.06 0.83
N ALA A 25 35.77 1.38 0.73
CA ALA A 25 36.90 2.18 0.24
C ALA A 25 37.88 2.53 1.35
N ASP A 26 37.41 2.62 2.61
CA ASP A 26 38.23 2.79 3.79
C ASP A 26 37.99 1.63 4.78
N LEU A 27 38.91 0.68 4.80
CA LEU A 27 38.86 -0.50 5.65
C LEU A 27 39.54 -0.27 6.99
N THR A 28 39.38 0.91 7.58
CA THR A 28 39.89 1.25 8.90
C THR A 28 38.78 1.46 9.92
N LEU A 29 39.08 1.21 11.20
CA LEU A 29 38.18 1.48 12.32
C LEU A 29 39.01 1.89 13.54
N THR A 30 38.71 3.07 14.08
CA THR A 30 39.24 3.53 15.35
C THR A 30 38.34 3.01 16.49
N ILE A 31 38.91 2.32 17.44
CA ILE A 31 38.21 1.85 18.65
C ILE A 31 38.54 2.84 19.78
N ASN A 32 37.51 3.54 20.25
CA ASN A 32 37.65 4.55 21.30
C ASN A 32 37.22 4.00 22.67
N ASP A 33 37.46 4.78 23.71
CA ASP A 33 37.08 4.49 25.12
C ASP A 33 37.68 3.17 25.65
N LEU A 34 38.92 2.86 25.24
CA LEU A 34 39.70 1.76 25.75
C LEU A 34 40.39 2.15 27.06
N GLU A 35 40.57 1.20 27.96
CA GLU A 35 41.32 1.37 29.23
C GLU A 35 42.82 1.24 28.98
N GLU A 36 43.61 2.17 29.51
CA GLU A 36 45.03 2.25 29.31
C GLU A 36 45.74 1.08 30.01
N GLY A 37 46.88 0.66 29.45
CA GLY A 37 47.67 -0.45 30.00
C GLY A 37 47.04 -1.82 29.84
N ILE A 38 45.80 -1.92 29.36
CA ILE A 38 45.10 -3.19 29.13
C ILE A 38 45.41 -3.69 27.72
N ALA A 39 45.69 -4.98 27.60
CA ALA A 39 45.92 -5.62 26.31
C ALA A 39 44.58 -5.92 25.60
N TYR A 40 44.36 -5.34 24.46
CA TYR A 40 43.17 -5.56 23.61
C TYR A 40 43.53 -6.42 22.41
N TYR A 41 42.62 -7.35 22.12
CA TYR A 41 42.76 -8.31 21.03
C TYR A 41 41.66 -8.04 20.01
N VAL A 42 42.03 -7.96 18.72
CA VAL A 42 41.09 -7.65 17.64
C VAL A 42 41.00 -8.79 16.64
N ARG A 43 39.81 -9.10 16.21
CA ARG A 43 39.54 -10.00 15.09
C ARG A 43 38.55 -9.37 14.12
N VAL A 44 38.73 -9.65 12.84
CA VAL A 44 37.89 -9.11 11.77
C VAL A 44 37.34 -10.25 10.93
N SER A 45 36.12 -10.15 10.50
CA SER A 45 35.51 -11.07 9.53
C SER A 45 34.81 -10.32 8.43
N ALA A 46 34.77 -10.87 7.23
CA ALA A 46 33.98 -10.33 6.13
C ALA A 46 32.56 -10.91 6.15
N ILE A 47 31.59 -10.10 5.78
CA ILE A 47 30.18 -10.49 5.71
C ILE A 47 29.67 -10.28 4.29
N ASN A 48 28.93 -11.23 3.76
CA ASN A 48 28.23 -11.12 2.47
C ASN A 48 26.79 -11.65 2.60
N SER A 49 26.06 -11.72 1.50
CA SER A 49 24.69 -12.21 1.46
C SER A 49 24.49 -13.67 1.91
N LEU A 50 25.56 -14.46 1.99
CA LEU A 50 25.53 -15.85 2.46
C LEU A 50 25.86 -15.97 3.96
N GLY A 51 26.32 -14.90 4.59
CA GLY A 51 26.63 -14.84 6.01
C GLY A 51 28.06 -14.36 6.32
N GLN A 52 28.43 -14.50 7.58
CA GLN A 52 29.73 -14.13 8.12
C GLN A 52 30.77 -15.22 7.80
N GLY A 53 31.92 -14.81 7.29
CA GLY A 53 33.09 -15.68 7.06
C GLY A 53 33.92 -15.91 8.32
N ASP A 54 35.02 -16.65 8.16
CA ASP A 54 35.98 -16.94 9.24
C ASP A 54 36.67 -15.66 9.73
N PHE A 55 37.05 -15.66 10.99
CA PHE A 55 37.77 -14.55 11.60
C PHE A 55 39.24 -14.54 11.21
N ALA A 56 39.72 -13.35 10.82
CA ALA A 56 41.14 -13.04 10.78
C ALA A 56 41.56 -12.34 12.08
N PHE A 57 42.73 -12.65 12.57
CA PHE A 57 43.33 -12.02 13.75
C PHE A 57 44.45 -11.08 13.28
N ALA A 58 44.69 -10.02 14.06
CA ALA A 58 45.82 -9.13 13.80
C ALA A 58 47.16 -9.89 13.88
N ASP A 59 48.11 -9.53 13.03
CA ASP A 59 49.49 -10.11 13.05
C ASP A 59 50.18 -9.87 14.39
N VAL A 60 49.94 -8.71 15.00
CA VAL A 60 50.28 -8.44 16.39
C VAL A 60 49.14 -8.95 17.26
N PRO A 61 49.36 -9.91 18.15
CA PRO A 61 48.27 -10.61 18.85
C PRO A 61 47.43 -9.68 19.74
N PHE A 62 47.99 -8.58 20.21
CA PHE A 62 47.31 -7.58 21.02
C PHE A 62 47.96 -6.21 20.85
N ALA A 63 47.25 -5.16 21.18
CA ALA A 63 47.76 -3.80 21.33
C ALA A 63 47.38 -3.28 22.73
N ILE A 64 48.24 -2.46 23.30
CA ILE A 64 48.03 -1.84 24.62
C ILE A 64 47.97 -0.34 24.38
N PRO A 65 46.89 0.37 24.73
CA PRO A 65 46.85 1.81 24.70
C PRO A 65 47.98 2.44 25.52
N GLU A 66 48.50 3.58 25.06
CA GLU A 66 49.64 4.21 25.75
C GLU A 66 49.31 4.53 27.21
N PRO A 67 50.32 4.40 28.12
CA PRO A 67 50.13 4.73 29.52
C PRO A 67 49.67 6.17 29.72
N GLN A 68 48.79 6.34 30.66
CA GLN A 68 48.23 7.63 31.06
C GLN A 68 48.65 7.97 32.49
N ARG A 69 48.18 9.10 32.99
CA ARG A 69 48.44 9.51 34.38
C ARG A 69 47.67 8.59 35.33
N PRO A 70 48.24 8.26 36.50
CA PRO A 70 47.52 7.48 37.50
C PRO A 70 46.27 8.21 38.00
N GLY A 71 45.28 7.44 38.43
CA GLY A 71 44.10 7.95 39.11
C GLY A 71 44.47 8.65 40.43
N ARG A 72 43.48 9.24 41.09
CA ARG A 72 43.70 9.85 42.40
C ARG A 72 43.97 8.80 43.47
N PRO A 73 44.88 9.09 44.48
CA PRO A 73 44.99 8.28 45.68
C PRO A 73 43.64 8.13 46.38
N THR A 74 43.43 6.98 47.05
CA THR A 74 42.16 6.68 47.73
C THR A 74 42.37 6.74 49.25
N ASP A 75 41.24 6.79 50.00
CA ASP A 75 41.22 6.74 51.48
C ASP A 75 42.13 7.77 52.16
N THR A 76 42.18 8.99 51.62
CA THR A 76 42.99 10.07 52.20
C THR A 76 42.46 10.46 53.59
N THR A 77 43.34 10.37 54.60
CA THR A 77 43.07 10.71 55.99
C THR A 77 43.99 11.82 56.49
N LEU A 78 43.48 12.61 57.42
CA LEU A 78 44.25 13.70 58.06
C LEU A 78 44.07 13.61 59.56
N GLU A 79 45.15 13.49 60.32
CA GLU A 79 45.15 13.40 61.79
C GLU A 79 46.07 14.46 62.36
N VAL A 80 45.65 15.12 63.45
CA VAL A 80 46.51 16.04 64.21
C VAL A 80 47.43 15.23 65.11
N VAL A 81 48.76 15.36 64.91
CA VAL A 81 49.75 14.73 65.75
C VAL A 81 50.07 15.54 66.98
N ASP A 82 50.31 16.88 66.80
CA ASP A 82 50.58 17.83 67.86
C ASP A 82 50.21 19.26 67.44
N GLY A 83 50.60 20.27 68.25
CA GLY A 83 50.28 21.68 67.97
C GLY A 83 50.92 22.28 66.72
N THR A 84 51.82 21.55 66.06
CA THR A 84 52.60 22.00 64.89
C THR A 84 52.71 20.98 63.78
N SER A 85 52.11 19.77 63.96
CA SER A 85 52.24 18.67 62.99
C SER A 85 50.93 17.92 62.75
N MET A 86 50.79 17.45 61.52
CA MET A 86 49.68 16.62 61.04
C MET A 86 50.25 15.39 60.33
N LEU A 87 49.53 14.29 60.41
CA LEU A 87 49.79 13.07 59.65
C LEU A 87 48.75 12.93 58.53
N VAL A 88 49.27 12.73 57.33
CA VAL A 88 48.45 12.44 56.15
C VAL A 88 48.66 10.97 55.79
N GLY A 89 47.56 10.24 55.70
CA GLY A 89 47.54 8.85 55.24
C GLY A 89 46.73 8.75 53.94
N PHE A 90 47.13 7.88 53.04
CA PHE A 90 46.40 7.61 51.80
C PHE A 90 46.77 6.24 51.24
N ASN A 91 45.90 5.69 50.36
CA ASN A 91 46.16 4.47 49.60
C ASN A 91 46.52 4.79 48.14
N PRO A 92 47.23 3.89 47.45
CA PRO A 92 47.46 4.05 46.00
C PRO A 92 46.16 4.24 45.20
N PRO A 93 46.23 4.85 44.03
CA PRO A 93 45.09 4.90 43.12
C PRO A 93 44.66 3.50 42.71
N THR A 94 43.38 3.32 42.40
CA THR A 94 42.83 2.05 41.88
C THR A 94 43.32 1.75 40.45
N LEU A 95 43.66 2.79 39.69
CA LEU A 95 44.22 2.70 38.34
C LEU A 95 45.58 3.43 38.37
N ASP A 96 46.62 2.75 37.96
CA ASP A 96 47.97 3.32 37.84
C ASP A 96 48.22 4.01 36.49
N GLY A 97 47.23 3.96 35.59
CA GLY A 97 47.32 4.53 34.22
C GLY A 97 48.17 3.64 33.29
N GLY A 98 48.40 2.40 33.65
CA GLY A 98 49.20 1.44 32.85
C GLY A 98 50.73 1.59 33.03
N ASP A 99 51.18 2.37 34.01
CA ASP A 99 52.59 2.50 34.41
C ASP A 99 52.67 2.65 35.92
N ASP A 100 53.76 2.11 36.52
CA ASP A 100 53.95 2.07 37.96
C ASP A 100 54.04 3.47 38.58
N VAL A 101 53.24 3.74 39.61
CA VAL A 101 53.32 5.01 40.36
C VAL A 101 54.66 5.09 41.12
N THR A 102 55.50 6.05 40.80
CA THR A 102 56.87 6.17 41.35
C THR A 102 56.97 7.09 42.55
N PHE A 103 56.09 8.07 42.73
CA PHE A 103 56.04 8.96 43.90
C PHE A 103 54.70 9.65 44.06
N TYR A 104 54.47 10.19 45.27
CA TYR A 104 53.30 10.98 45.61
C TYR A 104 53.72 12.37 46.03
N ARG A 105 52.93 13.40 45.64
CA ARG A 105 53.10 14.78 46.12
C ARG A 105 51.97 15.04 47.14
N VAL A 106 52.35 15.55 48.31
CA VAL A 106 51.41 16.03 49.31
C VAL A 106 51.53 17.53 49.42
N GLU A 107 50.44 18.22 49.21
CA GLU A 107 50.34 19.68 49.28
C GLU A 107 49.51 20.05 50.52
N TYR A 108 49.85 21.13 51.17
CA TYR A 108 49.11 21.63 52.33
C TYR A 108 48.99 23.14 52.30
N GLY A 109 47.88 23.67 52.84
CA GLY A 109 47.56 25.09 52.88
C GLY A 109 46.66 25.44 54.08
N SER A 110 46.59 26.73 54.39
CA SER A 110 45.68 27.24 55.45
C SER A 110 44.25 27.45 54.96
N ASN A 111 43.97 27.36 53.67
CA ASN A 111 42.68 27.49 53.06
C ASN A 111 42.26 26.17 52.43
N ALA A 112 40.93 25.93 52.33
CA ALA A 112 40.41 24.77 51.63
C ALA A 112 40.83 24.77 50.16
N PHE A 113 41.36 23.66 49.71
CA PHE A 113 41.56 23.43 48.26
C PHE A 113 40.22 23.17 47.60
N VAL A 114 39.79 24.10 46.79
CA VAL A 114 38.61 23.95 45.93
C VAL A 114 39.11 23.75 44.52
N GLN A 115 38.80 22.58 43.94
CA GLN A 115 39.10 22.33 42.53
C GLN A 115 38.11 23.08 41.67
N GLU A 116 38.59 23.80 40.70
CA GLU A 116 37.78 24.42 39.65
C GLU A 116 37.35 23.35 38.66
N ILE A 117 36.08 23.33 38.31
CA ILE A 117 35.51 22.47 37.28
C ILE A 117 34.85 23.34 36.23
N GLN A 118 35.26 23.21 35.01
CA GLN A 118 34.66 23.91 33.87
C GLN A 118 34.00 22.92 32.92
N GLU A 119 32.80 23.25 32.46
CA GLU A 119 32.05 22.48 31.47
C GLU A 119 32.32 23.06 30.07
N VAL A 120 32.77 22.21 29.16
CA VAL A 120 32.82 22.50 27.74
C VAL A 120 31.78 21.62 27.05
N SER A 121 30.85 22.25 26.33
CA SER A 121 29.80 21.49 25.61
C SER A 121 29.74 21.89 24.16
N ILE A 122 29.66 20.90 23.28
CA ILE A 122 29.41 21.08 21.84
C ILE A 122 28.19 20.27 21.50
N LEU A 123 27.12 20.97 21.19
CA LEU A 123 25.81 20.41 20.97
C LEU A 123 25.20 20.97 19.67
N SER A 124 24.45 20.16 18.94
CA SER A 124 23.60 20.60 17.83
C SER A 124 22.17 20.09 18.03
N GLU A 125 21.22 20.55 17.24
CA GLU A 125 19.85 20.06 17.28
C GLU A 125 19.75 18.76 16.46
N VAL A 126 19.03 17.75 16.97
CA VAL A 126 18.74 16.52 16.23
C VAL A 126 17.43 16.70 15.49
N VAL A 127 17.48 16.59 14.17
CA VAL A 127 16.32 16.48 13.32
C VAL A 127 16.32 15.09 12.71
N ASN A 128 15.30 14.30 13.03
CA ASN A 128 15.12 12.98 12.44
C ASN A 128 14.69 13.13 10.99
N GLU A 129 15.28 12.35 10.11
CA GLU A 129 14.88 12.32 8.72
C GLU A 129 13.51 11.69 8.56
N VAL A 130 12.72 12.26 7.66
CA VAL A 130 11.39 11.80 7.33
C VAL A 130 11.27 11.60 5.81
N GLN A 131 11.01 10.38 5.41
CA GLN A 131 10.71 10.02 4.03
C GLN A 131 9.24 9.61 3.88
N VAL A 132 8.63 9.94 2.75
CA VAL A 132 7.28 9.54 2.38
C VAL A 132 7.36 8.54 1.24
N VAL A 133 6.83 7.35 1.47
CA VAL A 133 6.61 6.34 0.44
C VAL A 133 5.15 6.37 0.05
N SER A 134 4.83 6.72 -1.19
CA SER A 134 3.45 6.84 -1.67
C SER A 134 3.23 6.05 -2.93
N SER A 135 2.16 5.27 -2.98
CA SER A 135 1.69 4.57 -4.16
C SER A 135 0.64 5.40 -4.90
N HIS A 136 0.65 5.32 -6.22
CA HIS A 136 -0.31 6.00 -7.08
C HIS A 136 -0.58 5.16 -8.32
N THR A 137 -1.80 5.23 -8.84
CA THR A 137 -2.20 4.60 -10.10
C THR A 137 -3.16 5.51 -10.87
N ASP A 138 -3.22 5.36 -12.20
CA ASP A 138 -4.10 6.17 -13.01
C ASP A 138 -5.57 5.82 -12.76
N TYR A 139 -6.43 6.84 -12.80
CA TYR A 139 -7.88 6.65 -12.76
C TYR A 139 -8.39 6.13 -14.10
N PHE A 140 -9.09 5.00 -14.08
CA PHE A 140 -9.88 4.49 -15.19
C PHE A 140 -11.31 4.23 -14.72
N PRO A 141 -12.31 4.80 -15.41
CA PRO A 141 -13.71 4.52 -15.11
C PRO A 141 -14.02 3.03 -15.29
N GLU A 142 -14.68 2.43 -14.32
CA GLU A 142 -15.23 1.09 -14.51
C GLU A 142 -16.42 1.12 -15.43
N VAL A 143 -16.55 0.09 -16.25
CA VAL A 143 -17.68 -0.10 -17.16
C VAL A 143 -18.33 -1.44 -16.89
N GLN A 144 -19.56 -1.43 -16.45
CA GLN A 144 -20.40 -2.61 -16.26
C GLN A 144 -21.44 -2.70 -17.39
N ILE A 145 -21.71 -3.90 -17.88
CA ILE A 145 -22.73 -4.15 -18.89
C ILE A 145 -23.91 -4.85 -18.23
N LEU A 146 -25.03 -4.15 -18.14
CA LEU A 146 -26.30 -4.75 -17.77
C LEU A 146 -26.95 -5.38 -19.01
N HIS A 147 -27.13 -6.69 -18.98
CA HIS A 147 -27.72 -7.47 -20.06
C HIS A 147 -28.92 -8.28 -19.57
N ILE A 148 -30.06 -8.05 -20.20
CA ILE A 148 -31.29 -8.85 -19.99
C ILE A 148 -31.66 -9.47 -21.32
N SER A 149 -31.67 -10.79 -21.41
CA SER A 149 -31.98 -11.53 -22.62
C SER A 149 -32.95 -12.68 -22.36
N THR A 150 -33.63 -13.12 -23.39
CA THR A 150 -34.31 -14.42 -23.36
C THR A 150 -33.36 -15.51 -23.85
N ASN A 151 -33.50 -16.72 -23.32
CA ASN A 151 -32.67 -17.84 -23.76
C ASN A 151 -33.18 -18.35 -25.11
N PHE A 152 -32.58 -17.80 -26.17
CA PHE A 152 -32.94 -18.07 -27.54
C PHE A 152 -32.04 -19.14 -28.16
N THR A 153 -32.58 -20.26 -28.54
CA THR A 153 -31.83 -21.39 -29.14
C THR A 153 -31.69 -21.31 -30.65
N GLY A 154 -31.57 -20.10 -31.20
CA GLY A 154 -31.08 -19.92 -32.57
C GLY A 154 -32.06 -19.94 -33.73
N VAL A 155 -33.33 -20.22 -33.51
CA VAL A 155 -34.41 -20.03 -34.51
C VAL A 155 -35.57 -19.33 -33.79
N ASP A 156 -36.02 -18.15 -34.28
CA ASP A 156 -37.22 -17.52 -33.76
C ASP A 156 -38.36 -18.57 -33.82
N ALA A 157 -38.80 -19.01 -32.66
CA ALA A 157 -39.99 -19.87 -32.60
C ALA A 157 -41.17 -18.99 -33.00
N VAL A 158 -41.45 -19.00 -34.30
CA VAL A 158 -42.61 -18.36 -34.87
C VAL A 158 -43.81 -19.16 -34.37
N GLU A 159 -44.73 -18.49 -33.72
CA GLU A 159 -45.90 -19.19 -33.22
C GLU A 159 -46.66 -19.88 -34.33
N GLU A 160 -47.03 -21.14 -34.09
CA GLU A 160 -47.82 -21.92 -34.99
C GLU A 160 -49.07 -22.40 -34.29
N GLN A 161 -50.22 -22.08 -34.86
CA GLN A 161 -51.52 -22.54 -34.41
C GLN A 161 -52.13 -23.53 -35.44
N MET A 162 -52.48 -24.70 -34.96
CA MET A 162 -53.13 -25.73 -35.75
C MET A 162 -54.65 -25.51 -35.76
N VAL A 163 -55.19 -25.46 -36.92
CA VAL A 163 -56.65 -25.31 -37.15
C VAL A 163 -57.21 -26.59 -37.78
N VAL A 164 -58.17 -27.20 -37.15
CA VAL A 164 -58.91 -28.38 -37.67
C VAL A 164 -60.33 -27.96 -37.88
N CYS A 165 -60.79 -28.01 -39.14
CA CYS A 165 -62.13 -27.58 -39.52
C CYS A 165 -62.93 -28.75 -40.09
N ASP A 166 -64.02 -29.17 -39.38
CA ASP A 166 -64.96 -30.21 -39.80
C ASP A 166 -66.28 -29.58 -40.28
N ALA A 167 -66.40 -29.50 -41.58
CA ALA A 167 -67.60 -28.92 -42.25
C ALA A 167 -67.74 -29.48 -43.68
N THR A 168 -69.00 -29.49 -44.17
CA THR A 168 -69.33 -29.96 -45.51
C THR A 168 -69.75 -28.85 -46.47
N GLY A 169 -69.74 -27.60 -46.01
CA GLY A 169 -70.11 -26.45 -46.83
C GLY A 169 -70.13 -25.11 -46.05
N GLY A 170 -70.42 -24.01 -46.73
CA GLY A 170 -70.52 -22.71 -46.11
C GLY A 170 -69.19 -21.95 -45.98
N SER A 171 -69.08 -21.08 -44.96
CA SER A 171 -67.93 -20.27 -44.73
C SER A 171 -67.75 -19.98 -43.23
N PHE A 172 -66.56 -19.64 -42.85
CA PHE A 172 -66.15 -19.17 -41.50
C PHE A 172 -65.30 -17.94 -41.59
N ARG A 173 -64.98 -17.33 -40.48
CA ARG A 173 -63.98 -16.26 -40.37
C ARG A 173 -63.24 -16.37 -39.08
N PHE A 174 -62.05 -15.89 -39.04
CA PHE A 174 -61.26 -15.77 -37.82
C PHE A 174 -61.41 -14.40 -37.15
N SER A 175 -61.20 -14.37 -35.86
CA SER A 175 -60.82 -13.13 -35.19
C SER A 175 -59.51 -13.34 -34.48
N PHE A 176 -58.71 -12.30 -34.50
CA PHE A 176 -57.44 -12.22 -33.83
C PHE A 176 -57.36 -10.88 -33.09
N ASN A 177 -57.12 -10.92 -31.77
CA ASN A 177 -57.05 -9.73 -30.90
C ASN A 177 -58.20 -8.71 -31.13
N GLY A 178 -59.43 -9.18 -31.40
CA GLY A 178 -60.61 -8.37 -31.61
C GLY A 178 -60.85 -7.88 -33.06
N TYR A 179 -59.93 -8.09 -33.97
CA TYR A 179 -60.06 -7.82 -35.40
C TYR A 179 -60.59 -9.08 -36.13
N TYR A 180 -61.24 -8.91 -37.27
CA TYR A 180 -61.87 -10.02 -38.00
C TYR A 180 -61.32 -10.14 -39.41
N SER A 181 -61.12 -11.39 -39.86
CA SER A 181 -60.85 -11.70 -41.25
C SER A 181 -62.07 -11.51 -42.15
N SER A 182 -61.86 -11.48 -43.44
CA SER A 182 -62.92 -11.71 -44.42
C SER A 182 -63.50 -13.12 -44.27
N SER A 183 -64.58 -13.40 -44.97
CA SER A 183 -65.25 -14.72 -44.95
C SER A 183 -64.48 -15.73 -45.78
N ILE A 184 -64.08 -16.84 -45.14
CA ILE A 184 -63.28 -17.91 -45.69
C ILE A 184 -64.21 -19.07 -46.09
N PRO A 185 -64.33 -19.41 -47.38
CA PRO A 185 -65.08 -20.59 -47.80
C PRO A 185 -64.55 -21.90 -47.18
N TYR A 186 -65.38 -22.87 -46.87
CA TYR A 186 -64.99 -24.17 -46.37
C TYR A 186 -63.98 -24.88 -47.30
N SER A 187 -64.08 -24.64 -48.63
CA SER A 187 -63.21 -25.18 -49.69
C SER A 187 -62.01 -24.30 -49.99
N ALA A 188 -61.68 -23.29 -49.16
CA ALA A 188 -60.55 -22.40 -49.36
C ALA A 188 -59.24 -23.20 -49.40
N SER A 189 -58.35 -22.81 -50.32
CA SER A 189 -56.96 -23.25 -50.33
C SER A 189 -56.14 -22.48 -49.29
N ALA A 190 -54.92 -22.94 -49.01
CA ALA A 190 -54.01 -22.31 -48.06
C ALA A 190 -53.81 -20.81 -48.38
N ILE A 191 -53.57 -20.45 -49.64
CA ILE A 191 -53.40 -19.08 -50.11
C ILE A 191 -54.62 -18.17 -49.79
N ILE A 192 -55.85 -18.75 -49.90
CA ILE A 192 -57.08 -17.99 -49.61
C ILE A 192 -57.22 -17.80 -48.08
N VAL A 193 -56.86 -18.77 -47.28
CA VAL A 193 -56.85 -18.65 -45.81
C VAL A 193 -55.81 -17.62 -45.36
N GLU A 194 -54.61 -17.69 -45.94
CA GLU A 194 -53.50 -16.78 -45.71
C GLU A 194 -53.88 -15.33 -46.03
N ALA A 195 -54.34 -15.07 -47.24
CA ALA A 195 -54.81 -13.75 -47.64
C ALA A 195 -55.97 -13.20 -46.76
N ALA A 196 -56.89 -14.08 -46.30
CA ALA A 196 -57.97 -13.67 -45.40
C ALA A 196 -57.46 -13.31 -44.00
N LEU A 197 -56.41 -13.95 -43.51
CA LEU A 197 -55.75 -13.63 -42.23
C LEU A 197 -54.94 -12.34 -42.31
N GLU A 198 -54.25 -12.12 -43.43
CA GLU A 198 -53.49 -10.87 -43.71
C GLU A 198 -54.38 -9.65 -43.95
N GLU A 199 -55.69 -9.81 -44.24
CA GLU A 199 -56.64 -8.71 -44.20
C GLU A 199 -56.96 -8.23 -42.79
N ILE A 200 -56.55 -8.94 -41.73
CA ILE A 200 -56.65 -8.49 -40.37
C ILE A 200 -55.60 -7.41 -40.14
N ALA A 201 -56.02 -6.18 -39.80
CA ALA A 201 -55.22 -4.98 -39.80
C ALA A 201 -53.92 -5.03 -38.98
N ILE A 202 -53.79 -6.03 -38.10
CA ILE A 202 -52.61 -6.21 -37.25
C ILE A 202 -51.78 -7.43 -37.67
N ILE A 203 -52.12 -8.14 -38.71
CA ILE A 203 -51.35 -9.27 -39.24
C ILE A 203 -50.75 -8.83 -40.59
N ASN A 204 -49.46 -8.68 -40.65
CA ASN A 204 -48.76 -8.29 -41.87
C ASN A 204 -48.38 -9.52 -42.74
N ASP A 205 -48.03 -10.59 -42.08
CA ASP A 205 -47.57 -11.83 -42.78
C ASP A 205 -47.83 -13.09 -41.94
N VAL A 206 -48.48 -14.06 -42.55
CA VAL A 206 -48.68 -15.41 -42.02
C VAL A 206 -48.41 -16.43 -43.11
N THR A 207 -47.97 -17.61 -42.72
CA THR A 207 -47.85 -18.73 -43.63
C THR A 207 -48.88 -19.80 -43.25
N VAL A 208 -49.68 -20.24 -44.19
CA VAL A 208 -50.67 -21.30 -43.99
C VAL A 208 -50.24 -22.60 -44.70
N THR A 209 -50.01 -23.62 -43.93
CA THR A 209 -49.57 -24.94 -44.42
C THR A 209 -50.61 -26.01 -44.17
N PHE A 210 -51.07 -26.64 -45.20
CA PHE A 210 -52.06 -27.74 -45.11
C PHE A 210 -51.35 -29.08 -44.83
N ASN A 211 -51.82 -29.82 -43.83
CA ASN A 211 -51.25 -31.08 -43.41
C ASN A 211 -51.93 -32.27 -44.08
N GLY A 212 -51.23 -33.45 -44.15
CA GLY A 212 -51.84 -34.72 -44.57
C GLY A 212 -52.36 -34.80 -46.01
N GLY A 213 -51.92 -33.85 -46.89
CA GLY A 213 -52.34 -33.85 -48.29
C GLY A 213 -53.76 -33.32 -48.52
N ILE A 214 -54.34 -32.63 -47.52
CA ILE A 214 -55.61 -31.91 -47.70
C ILE A 214 -55.43 -30.71 -48.65
N THR A 215 -56.46 -30.35 -49.36
CA THR A 215 -56.44 -29.23 -50.34
C THR A 215 -57.46 -28.13 -50.04
N THR A 216 -58.26 -28.34 -48.98
CA THR A 216 -59.33 -27.43 -48.56
C THR A 216 -59.30 -27.16 -47.07
N ALA A 217 -59.65 -25.97 -46.62
CA ALA A 217 -59.62 -25.57 -45.23
C ALA A 217 -60.50 -26.41 -44.31
N CYS A 218 -61.63 -26.88 -44.80
CA CYS A 218 -62.49 -27.78 -44.06
C CYS A 218 -62.82 -29.01 -44.90
N PHE A 219 -63.08 -30.14 -44.22
CA PHE A 219 -63.57 -31.37 -44.84
C PHE A 219 -64.32 -32.22 -43.79
N GLU A 220 -65.10 -33.18 -44.23
CA GLU A 220 -65.91 -34.03 -43.36
C GLU A 220 -65.02 -35.01 -42.56
N ASN A 221 -65.27 -35.14 -41.27
CA ASN A 221 -64.53 -36.01 -40.34
C ASN A 221 -63.05 -35.56 -40.14
N ALA A 222 -62.75 -34.26 -40.19
CA ALA A 222 -61.42 -33.75 -39.89
C ALA A 222 -60.98 -34.05 -38.45
N ILE A 223 -59.79 -34.62 -38.27
CA ILE A 223 -59.20 -34.99 -36.98
C ILE A 223 -57.75 -34.54 -36.92
N ALA A 224 -57.39 -33.88 -35.82
CA ALA A 224 -55.96 -33.49 -35.54
C ALA A 224 -55.10 -34.74 -35.35
N PRO A 225 -53.81 -34.72 -35.70
CA PRO A 225 -53.08 -33.61 -36.36
C PRO A 225 -53.02 -33.74 -37.88
N THR A 226 -53.61 -34.81 -38.46
CA THR A 226 -53.48 -35.14 -39.89
C THR A 226 -54.49 -34.46 -40.78
N GLY A 227 -55.53 -33.86 -40.21
CA GLY A 227 -56.63 -33.29 -40.93
C GLY A 227 -56.86 -31.81 -40.66
N GLY A 228 -55.85 -30.99 -40.69
CA GLY A 228 -55.92 -29.57 -40.44
C GLY A 228 -54.83 -28.78 -41.16
N PHE A 229 -54.79 -27.50 -40.91
CA PHE A 229 -53.73 -26.64 -41.39
C PHE A 229 -53.07 -25.87 -40.26
N ALA A 230 -51.80 -25.63 -40.40
CA ALA A 230 -51.00 -24.79 -39.52
C ALA A 230 -51.04 -23.35 -40.00
N VAL A 231 -51.19 -22.42 -39.09
CA VAL A 231 -51.04 -20.98 -39.29
C VAL A 231 -49.79 -20.55 -38.51
N THR A 232 -48.75 -20.19 -39.24
CA THR A 232 -47.50 -19.68 -38.67
C THR A 232 -47.49 -18.18 -38.78
N PHE A 233 -47.38 -17.47 -37.64
CA PHE A 233 -47.37 -16.01 -37.61
C PHE A 233 -45.95 -15.50 -37.88
N VAL A 234 -45.76 -14.84 -39.05
CA VAL A 234 -44.42 -14.36 -39.48
C VAL A 234 -44.21 -12.91 -39.06
N ASP A 235 -45.24 -12.04 -39.26
CA ASP A 235 -45.17 -10.65 -38.87
C ASP A 235 -46.53 -10.13 -38.40
N VAL A 236 -46.58 -9.67 -37.15
CA VAL A 236 -47.80 -9.13 -36.50
C VAL A 236 -47.45 -7.78 -35.86
N VAL A 237 -48.25 -6.75 -36.17
CA VAL A 237 -48.02 -5.37 -35.72
C VAL A 237 -48.00 -5.30 -34.18
N ASP A 238 -46.93 -4.73 -33.65
CA ASP A 238 -46.73 -4.53 -32.21
C ASP A 238 -46.85 -5.81 -31.34
N MET A 239 -46.73 -6.99 -31.94
CA MET A 239 -46.74 -8.28 -31.25
C MET A 239 -45.54 -9.12 -31.66
N ALA A 240 -44.90 -9.70 -30.69
CA ALA A 240 -43.84 -10.69 -30.85
C ALA A 240 -43.97 -11.73 -29.75
N GLY A 241 -43.63 -12.95 -30.09
CA GLY A 241 -43.66 -14.05 -29.14
C GLY A 241 -44.99 -14.83 -29.10
N ASP A 242 -45.46 -15.14 -27.91
CA ASP A 242 -46.69 -15.89 -27.68
C ASP A 242 -47.92 -15.08 -28.14
N MET A 243 -48.55 -15.50 -29.24
CA MET A 243 -49.65 -14.82 -29.86
C MET A 243 -51.01 -15.24 -29.28
N PRO A 244 -51.97 -14.33 -29.23
CA PRO A 244 -53.34 -14.73 -28.84
C PRO A 244 -53.90 -15.79 -29.77
N MET A 245 -54.56 -16.78 -29.24
CA MET A 245 -55.21 -17.84 -30.02
C MET A 245 -56.24 -17.23 -31.00
N LEU A 246 -56.16 -17.67 -32.24
CA LEU A 246 -57.24 -17.41 -33.22
C LEU A 246 -58.57 -17.88 -32.67
N LYS A 247 -59.60 -17.16 -32.98
CA LYS A 247 -60.99 -17.59 -32.68
C LYS A 247 -61.77 -17.72 -33.96
N ALA A 248 -62.47 -18.87 -34.16
CA ALA A 248 -63.26 -19.11 -35.35
C ALA A 248 -64.74 -18.82 -35.11
N TYR A 249 -65.35 -18.12 -36.05
CA TYR A 249 -66.78 -17.87 -36.11
C TYR A 249 -67.38 -18.75 -37.18
N THR A 250 -68.17 -19.80 -36.77
CA THR A 250 -68.59 -20.93 -37.59
C THR A 250 -70.07 -20.90 -37.97
N ASN A 251 -70.79 -19.80 -37.69
CA ASN A 251 -72.23 -19.72 -37.84
C ASN A 251 -72.72 -20.01 -39.27
N ASN A 252 -71.93 -19.74 -40.29
CA ASN A 252 -72.25 -19.97 -41.67
C ASN A 252 -71.74 -21.27 -42.25
N LEU A 253 -71.06 -22.14 -41.43
CA LEU A 253 -70.63 -23.46 -41.84
C LEU A 253 -71.82 -24.43 -41.89
N GLN A 254 -71.70 -25.49 -42.67
CA GLN A 254 -72.65 -26.58 -42.81
C GLN A 254 -72.04 -27.90 -42.37
N GLY A 255 -72.85 -28.87 -41.92
CA GLY A 255 -72.36 -30.11 -41.36
C GLY A 255 -72.13 -30.01 -39.86
N LEU A 256 -71.06 -30.60 -39.33
CA LEU A 256 -70.70 -30.59 -37.90
C LEU A 256 -70.34 -29.20 -37.40
N ARG A 257 -69.89 -28.29 -38.26
CA ARG A 257 -69.57 -26.87 -37.97
C ARG A 257 -68.54 -26.69 -36.86
N ARG A 258 -67.59 -27.58 -36.77
CA ARG A 258 -66.57 -27.55 -35.73
C ARG A 258 -65.25 -26.98 -36.30
N VAL A 259 -64.69 -26.02 -35.60
CA VAL A 259 -63.33 -25.54 -35.82
C VAL A 259 -62.61 -25.56 -34.49
N ASP A 260 -61.66 -26.46 -34.36
CA ASP A 260 -60.79 -26.54 -33.21
C ASP A 260 -59.45 -25.87 -33.53
N ILE A 261 -58.96 -25.06 -32.62
CA ILE A 261 -57.70 -24.37 -32.75
C ILE A 261 -56.85 -24.75 -31.53
N SER A 262 -55.64 -25.15 -31.78
CA SER A 262 -54.64 -25.47 -30.75
C SER A 262 -53.28 -24.88 -31.11
N GLU A 263 -52.59 -24.45 -30.15
CA GLU A 263 -51.18 -24.04 -30.31
C GLU A 263 -50.33 -25.30 -30.48
N THR A 264 -49.51 -25.32 -31.52
CA THR A 264 -48.54 -26.40 -31.80
C THR A 264 -47.13 -25.97 -31.53
N ILE A 265 -46.80 -24.69 -31.73
CA ILE A 265 -45.54 -24.08 -31.38
C ILE A 265 -45.88 -22.75 -30.70
N ALA A 266 -45.53 -22.63 -29.42
CA ALA A 266 -45.66 -21.36 -28.73
C ALA A 266 -44.56 -20.41 -29.20
N GLY A 267 -44.95 -19.19 -29.50
CA GLY A 267 -43.97 -18.12 -29.81
C GLY A 267 -43.15 -17.75 -28.58
N ASP A 268 -41.92 -17.34 -28.80
CA ASP A 268 -41.08 -16.82 -27.73
C ASP A 268 -41.61 -15.50 -27.22
N ALA A 269 -42.04 -15.43 -25.97
CA ALA A 269 -42.47 -14.17 -25.36
C ALA A 269 -41.30 -13.23 -25.19
N GLY A 270 -41.41 -12.02 -25.69
CA GLY A 270 -40.46 -10.94 -25.51
C GLY A 270 -40.30 -10.52 -24.06
N ILE A 271 -39.23 -9.81 -23.76
CA ILE A 271 -38.94 -9.32 -22.41
C ILE A 271 -39.93 -8.21 -22.06
N GLY A 272 -40.71 -8.44 -21.00
CA GLY A 272 -41.70 -7.47 -20.47
C GLY A 272 -41.63 -7.39 -18.95
N GLY A 273 -42.61 -6.68 -18.35
CA GLY A 273 -42.67 -6.54 -16.89
C GLY A 273 -41.77 -5.43 -16.35
N PHE A 274 -41.15 -5.64 -15.19
CA PHE A 274 -40.35 -4.63 -14.49
C PHE A 274 -39.15 -5.28 -13.77
N PHE A 275 -38.07 -4.52 -13.63
CA PHE A 275 -36.91 -4.83 -12.82
C PHE A 275 -36.49 -3.64 -11.99
N ARG A 276 -35.59 -3.83 -11.03
CA ARG A 276 -34.92 -2.78 -10.27
C ARG A 276 -33.42 -2.99 -10.34
N VAL A 277 -32.68 -1.90 -10.20
CA VAL A 277 -31.23 -1.94 -10.02
C VAL A 277 -30.89 -1.53 -8.59
N SER A 278 -29.93 -2.19 -7.99
CA SER A 278 -29.41 -1.81 -6.68
C SER A 278 -27.90 -1.72 -6.72
N PHE A 279 -27.37 -0.79 -5.92
CA PHE A 279 -25.94 -0.56 -5.77
C PHE A 279 -25.64 -0.24 -4.31
N ARG A 280 -24.70 -0.98 -3.71
CA ARG A 280 -24.31 -0.82 -2.30
C ARG A 280 -25.51 -0.79 -1.34
N GLY A 281 -26.54 -1.59 -1.64
CA GLY A 281 -27.74 -1.73 -0.80
C GLY A 281 -28.80 -0.65 -0.98
N SER A 282 -28.60 0.37 -1.81
CA SER A 282 -29.64 1.30 -2.25
C SER A 282 -30.30 0.76 -3.52
N THR A 283 -31.63 0.82 -3.60
CA THR A 283 -32.41 0.19 -4.69
C THR A 283 -33.29 1.23 -5.38
N SER A 284 -33.34 1.14 -6.72
CA SER A 284 -34.13 2.05 -7.56
C SER A 284 -35.65 1.79 -7.47
N GLU A 285 -36.43 2.68 -8.06
CA GLU A 285 -37.80 2.45 -8.46
C GLU A 285 -37.88 1.37 -9.55
N ASP A 286 -39.12 0.94 -9.88
CA ASP A 286 -39.38 0.00 -10.95
C ASP A 286 -38.99 0.55 -12.32
N LEU A 287 -38.22 -0.19 -13.08
CA LEU A 287 -37.81 0.11 -14.45
C LEU A 287 -38.46 -0.88 -15.43
N ALA A 288 -38.96 -0.37 -16.53
CA ALA A 288 -39.41 -1.24 -17.61
C ALA A 288 -38.20 -1.77 -18.42
N PRO A 289 -38.27 -2.96 -19.02
CA PRO A 289 -37.23 -3.45 -19.93
C PRO A 289 -37.01 -2.57 -21.16
N SER A 290 -37.95 -1.70 -21.48
CA SER A 290 -37.87 -0.69 -22.55
C SER A 290 -37.23 0.61 -22.06
N ALA A 291 -36.71 0.68 -20.83
CA ALA A 291 -36.11 1.90 -20.30
C ALA A 291 -35.01 2.43 -21.22
N THR A 292 -35.06 3.72 -21.46
CA THR A 292 -34.04 4.43 -22.21
C THR A 292 -32.75 4.54 -21.36
N ASN A 293 -31.65 4.90 -21.99
CA ASN A 293 -30.41 5.22 -21.25
C ASN A 293 -30.62 6.30 -20.19
N VAL A 294 -31.40 7.35 -20.51
CA VAL A 294 -31.69 8.45 -19.57
C VAL A 294 -32.49 7.97 -18.36
N GLU A 295 -33.50 7.11 -18.56
CA GLU A 295 -34.31 6.57 -17.45
C GLU A 295 -33.51 5.66 -16.53
N LEU A 296 -32.64 4.83 -17.07
CA LEU A 296 -31.76 3.99 -16.27
C LEU A 296 -30.68 4.82 -15.55
N GLU A 297 -30.10 5.82 -16.23
CA GLU A 297 -29.13 6.74 -15.64
C GLU A 297 -29.76 7.53 -14.48
N ASP A 298 -30.94 8.14 -14.70
CA ASP A 298 -31.69 8.84 -13.65
C ASP A 298 -32.02 7.94 -12.45
N ALA A 299 -32.36 6.68 -12.70
CA ALA A 299 -32.67 5.72 -11.64
C ALA A 299 -31.43 5.38 -10.82
N LEU A 300 -30.28 5.22 -11.46
CA LEU A 300 -28.99 4.97 -10.78
C LEU A 300 -28.52 6.22 -10.02
N GLN A 301 -28.57 7.40 -10.63
CA GLN A 301 -28.15 8.65 -9.99
C GLN A 301 -29.02 9.06 -8.79
N LYS A 302 -30.22 8.54 -8.64
CA LYS A 302 -31.08 8.73 -7.45
C LYS A 302 -30.71 7.83 -6.28
N LEU A 303 -29.83 6.86 -6.46
CA LEU A 303 -29.36 6.03 -5.37
C LEU A 303 -28.43 6.83 -4.45
N ASP A 304 -28.68 6.83 -3.16
CA ASP A 304 -27.86 7.56 -2.17
C ASP A 304 -26.38 7.13 -2.16
N THR A 305 -26.08 5.99 -2.78
CA THR A 305 -24.75 5.40 -2.88
C THR A 305 -23.97 5.81 -4.11
N ILE A 306 -24.60 6.56 -5.03
CA ILE A 306 -24.00 7.10 -6.24
C ILE A 306 -23.99 8.63 -6.13
N PRO A 307 -22.82 9.28 -6.18
CA PRO A 307 -22.74 10.74 -6.17
C PRO A 307 -23.33 11.36 -7.45
N ASP A 308 -23.73 12.62 -7.39
CA ASP A 308 -24.24 13.36 -8.53
C ASP A 308 -23.28 13.28 -9.73
N GLY A 309 -23.77 12.85 -10.89
CA GLY A 309 -22.94 12.60 -12.07
C GLY A 309 -22.02 11.37 -11.96
N GLY A 310 -22.29 10.50 -10.99
CA GLY A 310 -21.47 9.33 -10.68
C GLY A 310 -21.47 8.24 -11.73
N VAL A 311 -22.51 8.18 -12.55
CA VAL A 311 -22.64 7.21 -13.65
C VAL A 311 -23.12 7.88 -14.91
N THR A 312 -22.75 7.30 -16.05
CA THR A 312 -23.33 7.59 -17.36
C THR A 312 -23.79 6.29 -17.99
N VAL A 313 -24.91 6.32 -18.68
CA VAL A 313 -25.51 5.13 -19.30
C VAL A 313 -25.62 5.30 -20.80
N GLU A 314 -25.14 4.31 -21.54
CA GLU A 314 -25.30 4.19 -22.97
C GLU A 314 -26.18 2.99 -23.31
N LEU A 315 -27.13 3.17 -24.21
CA LEU A 315 -27.98 2.09 -24.71
C LEU A 315 -27.26 1.35 -25.83
N VAL A 316 -26.93 0.09 -25.64
CA VAL A 316 -26.22 -0.75 -26.63
C VAL A 316 -27.20 -1.52 -27.49
N SER A 317 -28.20 -2.16 -26.88
CA SER A 317 -29.22 -2.92 -27.58
C SER A 317 -30.60 -2.74 -26.92
N LEU A 318 -31.62 -2.58 -27.71
CA LEU A 318 -33.02 -2.50 -27.24
C LEU A 318 -33.94 -3.22 -28.24
N THR A 319 -33.89 -4.53 -28.28
CA THR A 319 -34.80 -5.34 -29.10
C THR A 319 -35.87 -6.01 -28.22
N THR A 320 -36.81 -6.70 -28.81
CA THR A 320 -37.86 -7.43 -28.09
C THR A 320 -37.27 -8.49 -27.13
N PHE A 321 -36.16 -9.10 -27.50
CA PHE A 321 -35.58 -10.27 -26.82
C PHE A 321 -34.21 -9.99 -26.18
N ASP A 322 -33.64 -8.80 -26.41
CA ASP A 322 -32.30 -8.44 -25.95
C ASP A 322 -32.27 -6.96 -25.56
N LYS A 323 -31.84 -6.72 -24.31
CA LYS A 323 -31.72 -5.41 -23.71
C LYS A 323 -30.32 -5.27 -23.13
N GLN A 324 -29.59 -4.28 -23.58
CA GLN A 324 -28.20 -4.10 -23.13
C GLN A 324 -27.89 -2.63 -22.89
N TRP A 325 -27.38 -2.32 -21.71
CA TRP A 325 -26.92 -1.00 -21.31
C TRP A 325 -25.48 -1.08 -20.86
N ARG A 326 -24.72 -0.09 -21.27
CA ARG A 326 -23.35 0.15 -20.82
C ARG A 326 -23.38 1.23 -19.76
N ILE A 327 -22.95 0.90 -18.54
CA ILE A 327 -22.94 1.76 -17.37
C ILE A 327 -21.49 2.09 -17.04
N THR A 328 -21.11 3.35 -17.13
CA THR A 328 -19.75 3.83 -16.84
C THR A 328 -19.77 4.61 -15.54
N PHE A 329 -18.93 4.20 -14.58
CA PHE A 329 -18.73 4.90 -13.31
C PHE A 329 -17.73 6.02 -13.51
N SER A 330 -18.21 7.27 -13.58
CA SER A 330 -17.44 8.43 -14.02
C SER A 330 -16.97 9.37 -12.90
N HIS A 331 -17.39 9.13 -11.66
CA HIS A 331 -17.00 9.97 -10.53
C HIS A 331 -15.77 9.43 -9.81
N VAL A 332 -14.87 10.33 -9.40
CA VAL A 332 -13.63 9.97 -8.71
C VAL A 332 -13.86 9.14 -7.43
N ASP A 333 -14.96 9.36 -6.72
CA ASP A 333 -15.32 8.57 -5.51
C ASP A 333 -15.83 7.16 -5.84
N LEU A 334 -16.04 6.86 -7.12
CA LEU A 334 -16.38 5.56 -7.66
C LEU A 334 -15.23 5.00 -8.52
N GLY A 335 -13.99 5.36 -8.18
CA GLY A 335 -12.78 4.77 -8.77
C GLY A 335 -12.49 3.39 -8.18
N GLY A 336 -11.49 2.74 -8.75
CA GLY A 336 -11.11 1.38 -8.34
C GLY A 336 -12.05 0.33 -8.91
N ASP A 337 -11.98 -0.88 -8.35
CA ASP A 337 -12.87 -2.00 -8.66
C ASP A 337 -14.21 -1.77 -7.93
N VAL A 338 -15.19 -1.32 -8.66
CA VAL A 338 -16.50 -0.94 -8.11
C VAL A 338 -17.35 -2.20 -7.95
N GLU A 339 -18.12 -2.28 -6.89
CA GLU A 339 -19.03 -3.40 -6.67
C GLU A 339 -20.05 -3.50 -7.82
N ASP A 340 -20.41 -4.74 -8.15
CA ASP A 340 -21.36 -5.02 -9.22
C ASP A 340 -22.74 -4.39 -8.95
N ILE A 341 -23.34 -3.80 -9.98
CA ILE A 341 -24.75 -3.45 -9.94
C ILE A 341 -25.54 -4.76 -9.83
N VAL A 342 -26.46 -4.83 -8.89
CA VAL A 342 -27.35 -5.98 -8.72
C VAL A 342 -28.69 -5.67 -9.39
N VAL A 343 -29.15 -6.57 -10.25
CA VAL A 343 -30.48 -6.47 -10.84
C VAL A 343 -31.45 -7.30 -10.02
N GLU A 344 -32.44 -6.64 -9.48
CA GLU A 344 -33.45 -7.25 -8.64
C GLU A 344 -34.71 -7.57 -9.46
N ASN A 345 -34.97 -8.87 -9.64
CA ASN A 345 -36.19 -9.39 -10.25
C ASN A 345 -37.06 -10.08 -9.17
N PHE A 346 -37.46 -9.32 -8.15
CA PHE A 346 -38.30 -9.83 -7.08
C PHE A 346 -39.65 -10.34 -7.63
N PHE A 347 -40.03 -11.54 -7.22
CA PHE A 347 -41.27 -12.22 -7.59
C PHE A 347 -41.42 -12.49 -9.09
N ASN A 348 -40.31 -12.61 -9.85
CA ASN A 348 -40.33 -12.85 -11.28
C ASN A 348 -41.18 -11.78 -12.03
N ARG A 349 -41.00 -10.52 -11.68
CA ARG A 349 -41.74 -9.40 -12.28
C ARG A 349 -41.31 -9.13 -13.72
N LEU A 350 -40.13 -9.54 -14.14
CA LEU A 350 -39.75 -9.65 -15.54
C LEU A 350 -40.50 -10.84 -16.14
N THR A 351 -41.11 -10.62 -17.28
CA THR A 351 -41.83 -11.62 -18.05
C THR A 351 -41.09 -11.88 -19.36
N GLY A 352 -41.25 -13.06 -19.91
CA GLY A 352 -40.60 -13.50 -21.15
C GLY A 352 -40.22 -14.96 -21.07
N THR A 353 -39.85 -15.54 -22.21
CA THR A 353 -39.42 -16.96 -22.27
C THR A 353 -37.99 -17.11 -21.77
N ASN A 354 -37.79 -17.76 -20.63
CA ASN A 354 -36.48 -18.05 -20.04
C ASN A 354 -35.59 -16.80 -19.93
N VAL A 355 -36.10 -15.72 -19.29
CA VAL A 355 -35.36 -14.47 -19.10
C VAL A 355 -34.08 -14.72 -18.33
N ASN A 356 -32.96 -14.32 -18.90
CA ASN A 356 -31.62 -14.35 -18.32
C ASN A 356 -31.15 -12.92 -18.04
N ILE A 357 -30.59 -12.71 -16.85
CA ILE A 357 -30.04 -11.42 -16.42
C ILE A 357 -28.58 -11.61 -16.08
N LYS A 358 -27.71 -10.78 -16.66
CA LYS A 358 -26.27 -10.77 -16.37
C LYS A 358 -25.80 -9.33 -16.17
N VAL A 359 -24.88 -9.14 -15.25
CA VAL A 359 -24.05 -7.94 -15.14
C VAL A 359 -22.62 -8.39 -15.41
N LEU A 360 -21.99 -7.81 -16.41
CA LEU A 360 -20.62 -8.15 -16.81
C LEU A 360 -19.68 -7.07 -16.32
N THR A 361 -18.63 -7.46 -15.64
CA THR A 361 -17.69 -6.56 -14.96
C THR A 361 -16.22 -6.83 -15.28
N ASN A 362 -15.88 -8.01 -15.78
CA ASN A 362 -14.49 -8.49 -15.88
C ASN A 362 -13.80 -8.30 -17.24
N GLY A 363 -14.38 -7.62 -18.20
CA GLY A 363 -13.76 -7.36 -19.51
C GLY A 363 -13.53 -8.58 -20.42
N LEU A 364 -13.64 -9.80 -19.89
CA LEU A 364 -13.33 -11.06 -20.58
C LEU A 364 -14.58 -11.87 -20.95
N GLU A 365 -15.75 -11.53 -20.41
CA GLU A 365 -16.98 -12.22 -20.71
C GLU A 365 -17.60 -11.65 -21.98
N THR A 366 -17.70 -12.47 -23.00
CA THR A 366 -18.48 -12.16 -24.21
C THR A 366 -19.84 -12.78 -24.07
N ILE A 367 -20.91 -12.01 -24.34
CA ILE A 367 -22.26 -12.56 -24.44
C ILE A 367 -22.39 -13.21 -25.81
N SER A 368 -22.33 -14.54 -25.87
CA SER A 368 -22.31 -15.28 -27.14
C SER A 368 -23.69 -15.60 -27.70
N ASP A 369 -24.78 -15.15 -27.08
CA ASP A 369 -26.08 -15.74 -27.34
C ASP A 369 -26.77 -15.29 -28.64
N ARG A 370 -26.37 -14.20 -29.28
CA ARG A 370 -27.01 -13.73 -30.54
C ARG A 370 -26.10 -13.05 -31.58
N GLY A 371 -24.79 -13.27 -31.57
CA GLY A 371 -23.93 -12.83 -32.70
C GLY A 371 -23.81 -11.31 -32.88
N GLY A 372 -24.23 -10.50 -31.92
CA GLY A 372 -23.95 -9.07 -31.87
C GLY A 372 -22.58 -8.79 -31.27
N ALA A 373 -21.91 -7.74 -31.73
CA ALA A 373 -20.70 -7.26 -31.09
C ALA A 373 -21.03 -6.86 -29.64
N VAL A 374 -20.46 -7.57 -28.69
CA VAL A 374 -20.59 -7.22 -27.27
C VAL A 374 -19.51 -6.21 -26.95
N GLU A 375 -19.90 -5.03 -26.51
CA GLU A 375 -18.97 -4.08 -25.91
C GLU A 375 -18.38 -4.70 -24.64
N PRO A 376 -17.04 -4.75 -24.49
CA PRO A 376 -16.44 -5.31 -23.31
C PRO A 376 -16.73 -4.43 -22.09
N SER A 377 -17.02 -5.07 -20.95
CA SER A 377 -16.93 -4.41 -19.66
C SER A 377 -15.47 -4.03 -19.38
N VAL A 378 -15.24 -3.05 -18.54
CA VAL A 378 -13.90 -2.59 -18.14
C VAL A 378 -13.83 -2.58 -16.64
N ARG A 379 -12.92 -3.37 -16.07
CA ARG A 379 -12.65 -3.33 -14.64
C ARG A 379 -11.97 -2.02 -14.26
N GLY A 380 -12.38 -1.42 -13.18
CA GLY A 380 -11.75 -0.23 -12.64
C GLY A 380 -10.31 -0.52 -12.19
N ASN A 381 -9.47 0.51 -12.23
CA ASN A 381 -8.05 0.38 -11.92
C ASN A 381 -7.79 0.57 -10.42
N GLU A 382 -7.17 -0.42 -9.79
CA GLU A 382 -6.79 -0.40 -8.39
C GLU A 382 -5.40 -1.01 -8.18
N ILE A 383 -4.74 -0.64 -7.09
CA ILE A 383 -3.47 -1.22 -6.69
C ILE A 383 -3.72 -2.50 -5.90
N THR A 384 -3.05 -3.59 -6.31
CA THR A 384 -3.00 -4.87 -5.59
C THR A 384 -1.58 -5.42 -5.59
N GLY A 385 -1.34 -6.52 -4.86
CA GLY A 385 -0.02 -7.16 -4.79
C GLY A 385 0.88 -6.54 -3.73
N GLY A 386 2.19 -6.41 -4.01
CA GLY A 386 3.15 -5.91 -3.04
C GLY A 386 4.37 -5.27 -3.69
N MET A 387 5.19 -4.63 -2.88
CA MET A 387 6.45 -3.99 -3.27
C MET A 387 7.57 -4.42 -2.33
N THR A 388 8.80 -4.21 -2.74
CA THR A 388 9.96 -4.28 -1.85
C THR A 388 10.65 -2.92 -1.82
N LEU A 389 11.34 -2.65 -0.71
CA LEU A 389 12.15 -1.45 -0.54
C LEU A 389 13.60 -1.84 -0.34
N THR A 390 14.49 -1.17 -1.06
CA THR A 390 15.94 -1.36 -0.92
C THR A 390 16.54 -0.14 -0.24
N TYR A 391 17.38 -0.38 0.75
CA TYR A 391 18.18 0.62 1.45
C TYR A 391 19.63 0.17 1.53
N ARG A 392 20.54 0.93 0.95
CA ARG A 392 22.00 0.64 0.93
C ARG A 392 22.31 -0.82 0.61
N GLY A 393 21.71 -1.34 -0.45
CA GLY A 393 21.94 -2.69 -0.95
C GLY A 393 21.23 -3.83 -0.22
N HIS A 394 20.46 -3.54 0.81
CA HIS A 394 19.61 -4.52 1.49
C HIS A 394 18.14 -4.31 1.13
N THR A 395 17.44 -5.39 0.81
CA THR A 395 16.05 -5.34 0.34
C THR A 395 15.12 -6.01 1.34
N THR A 396 13.97 -5.40 1.59
CA THR A 396 12.95 -5.97 2.47
C THR A 396 12.30 -7.21 1.85
N ASP A 397 11.68 -8.04 2.67
CA ASP A 397 10.63 -8.92 2.17
C ASP A 397 9.48 -8.11 1.56
N ILE A 398 8.60 -8.79 0.81
CA ILE A 398 7.44 -8.15 0.18
C ILE A 398 6.59 -7.44 1.24
N ILE A 399 6.24 -6.22 0.92
CA ILE A 399 5.33 -5.34 1.68
C ILE A 399 4.05 -5.24 0.86
N ASP A 400 2.95 -5.78 1.36
CA ASP A 400 1.66 -5.72 0.67
C ASP A 400 1.25 -4.27 0.42
N TYR A 401 0.55 -4.01 -0.69
CA TYR A 401 0.07 -2.67 -1.08
C TYR A 401 -0.72 -1.96 0.03
N ASN A 402 -1.39 -2.72 0.90
CA ASN A 402 -2.21 -2.22 2.01
C ASN A 402 -1.57 -2.46 3.38
N ALA A 403 -0.26 -2.70 3.44
CA ALA A 403 0.43 -3.05 4.68
C ALA A 403 0.14 -2.05 5.80
N ALA A 404 -0.23 -2.57 6.97
CA ALA A 404 -0.39 -1.76 8.16
C ALA A 404 0.96 -1.10 8.54
N ASN A 405 0.91 0.07 9.19
CA ASN A 405 2.11 0.77 9.66
C ASN A 405 3.07 -0.12 10.46
N THR A 406 2.54 -1.03 11.30
CA THR A 406 3.34 -1.99 12.08
C THR A 406 4.06 -3.01 11.20
N VAL A 407 3.42 -3.50 10.14
CA VAL A 407 4.03 -4.44 9.19
C VAL A 407 5.12 -3.74 8.38
N PHE A 408 4.83 -2.54 7.86
CA PHE A 408 5.77 -1.72 7.11
C PHE A 408 7.02 -1.42 7.95
N LYS A 409 6.83 -0.98 9.20
CA LYS A 409 7.89 -0.78 10.20
C LYS A 409 8.73 -2.04 10.37
N THR A 410 8.10 -3.19 10.64
CA THR A 410 8.81 -4.45 10.89
C THR A 410 9.65 -4.87 9.68
N ARG A 411 9.15 -4.66 8.45
CA ARG A 411 9.90 -4.97 7.23
C ARG A 411 11.14 -4.10 7.06
N LEU A 412 11.05 -2.81 7.37
CA LEU A 412 12.20 -1.91 7.35
C LEU A 412 13.21 -2.23 8.45
N GLU A 413 12.75 -2.43 9.68
CA GLU A 413 13.61 -2.75 10.82
C GLU A 413 14.27 -4.14 10.73
N ALA A 414 13.80 -5.01 9.84
CA ALA A 414 14.45 -6.28 9.53
C ALA A 414 15.74 -6.11 8.70
N LEU A 415 15.94 -4.94 8.08
CA LEU A 415 17.18 -4.67 7.35
C LEU A 415 18.33 -4.43 8.34
N PRO A 416 19.51 -5.06 8.13
CA PRO A 416 20.62 -4.98 9.08
C PRO A 416 21.21 -3.56 9.23
N ASN A 417 20.96 -2.69 8.25
CA ASN A 417 21.43 -1.32 8.19
C ASN A 417 20.34 -0.28 8.51
N VAL A 418 19.17 -0.72 8.95
CA VAL A 418 18.08 0.12 9.47
C VAL A 418 17.93 -0.16 10.96
N GLY A 419 17.86 0.88 11.76
CA GLY A 419 17.61 0.75 13.19
C GLY A 419 16.12 0.86 13.49
N THR A 420 15.75 1.81 14.34
CA THR A 420 14.34 2.03 14.69
C THR A 420 13.72 3.08 13.79
N VAL A 421 12.57 2.77 13.19
CA VAL A 421 11.75 3.72 12.45
C VAL A 421 10.37 3.88 13.09
N GLU A 422 9.74 5.02 12.89
CA GLU A 422 8.32 5.21 13.15
C GLU A 422 7.58 5.36 11.83
N VAL A 423 6.45 4.68 11.69
CA VAL A 423 5.67 4.67 10.45
C VAL A 423 4.24 5.10 10.74
N GLN A 424 3.77 6.08 10.00
CA GLN A 424 2.36 6.49 9.97
C GLN A 424 1.82 6.23 8.56
N ARG A 425 0.57 5.78 8.46
CA ARG A 425 -0.07 5.45 7.19
C ARG A 425 -1.32 6.29 6.97
N THR A 426 -1.52 6.77 5.75
CA THR A 426 -2.74 7.39 5.26
C THR A 426 -3.28 6.61 4.07
N GLY A 427 -4.55 6.75 3.76
CA GLY A 427 -5.28 5.97 2.77
C GLY A 427 -6.17 4.89 3.42
N PRO A 428 -6.88 4.06 2.64
CA PRO A 428 -6.81 4.02 1.17
C PRO A 428 -7.56 5.16 0.48
N THR A 429 -7.18 5.45 -0.76
CA THR A 429 -8.08 6.04 -1.73
C THR A 429 -9.00 4.95 -2.31
N VAL A 430 -9.94 5.33 -3.16
CA VAL A 430 -10.81 4.37 -3.88
C VAL A 430 -10.04 3.44 -4.83
N GLN A 431 -8.80 3.80 -5.19
CA GLN A 431 -7.92 3.01 -6.04
C GLN A 431 -6.88 2.22 -5.23
N ASN A 432 -7.10 2.07 -3.93
CA ASN A 432 -6.20 1.38 -3.00
C ASN A 432 -4.80 2.02 -2.89
N GLU A 433 -4.71 3.34 -3.07
CA GLU A 433 -3.47 4.07 -2.88
C GLU A 433 -3.23 4.37 -1.41
N TYR A 434 -1.98 4.25 -0.98
CA TYR A 434 -1.54 4.50 0.40
C TYR A 434 -0.30 5.37 0.41
N SER A 435 -0.11 6.09 1.50
CA SER A 435 1.14 6.77 1.82
C SER A 435 1.62 6.38 3.20
N TRP A 436 2.92 6.09 3.31
CA TRP A 436 3.61 5.81 4.57
C TRP A 436 4.63 6.89 4.84
N LEU A 437 4.45 7.57 5.96
CA LEU A 437 5.42 8.54 6.49
C LEU A 437 6.39 7.75 7.38
N VAL A 438 7.66 7.70 6.98
CA VAL A 438 8.72 6.97 7.67
C VAL A 438 9.66 7.95 8.33
N THR A 439 9.73 7.93 9.66
CA THR A 439 10.66 8.73 10.47
C THR A 439 11.79 7.82 10.95
N PHE A 440 13.03 8.16 10.63
CA PHE A 440 14.22 7.42 11.08
C PHE A 440 14.60 7.88 12.49
N VAL A 441 14.27 7.07 13.50
CA VAL A 441 14.45 7.43 14.93
C VAL A 441 15.85 7.06 15.42
N SER A 442 16.38 5.91 15.00
CA SER A 442 17.75 5.53 15.28
C SER A 442 18.30 4.69 14.14
N MET A 443 19.53 4.96 13.75
CA MET A 443 20.21 4.22 12.69
C MET A 443 21.53 3.68 13.20
N PRO A 444 21.94 2.43 12.80
CA PRO A 444 23.23 1.88 13.18
C PRO A 444 24.37 2.79 12.71
N GLY A 445 25.30 3.05 13.60
CA GLY A 445 26.47 3.90 13.31
C GLY A 445 26.21 5.41 13.33
N SER A 446 24.98 5.89 13.47
CA SER A 446 24.70 7.32 13.62
C SER A 446 24.86 7.75 15.07
N PHE A 447 25.54 8.86 15.24
CA PHE A 447 25.59 9.59 16.50
C PHE A 447 25.50 11.09 16.22
N PRO A 448 24.62 11.76 16.95
CA PRO A 448 23.65 11.24 17.94
C PRO A 448 22.61 10.33 17.32
N VAL A 449 21.97 9.52 18.15
CA VAL A 449 20.91 8.61 17.71
C VAL A 449 19.82 9.38 16.95
N GLY A 450 19.53 8.95 15.75
CA GLY A 450 18.54 9.59 14.86
C GLY A 450 19.06 10.77 14.04
N SER A 451 20.36 11.14 14.17
CA SER A 451 20.98 12.10 13.28
C SER A 451 21.48 11.43 12.00
N GLY A 452 21.59 12.20 10.95
CA GLY A 452 22.11 11.80 9.65
C GLY A 452 21.12 12.14 8.55
N ASP A 453 21.65 12.55 7.42
CA ASP A 453 20.96 12.67 6.15
C ASP A 453 21.10 11.30 5.46
N PHE A 454 19.98 10.56 5.36
CA PHE A 454 19.98 9.17 4.91
C PHE A 454 19.60 9.09 3.44
N GLU A 455 20.14 8.08 2.77
CA GLU A 455 19.77 7.80 1.38
C GLU A 455 18.28 7.46 1.28
N MET A 456 17.67 7.86 0.16
CA MET A 456 16.29 7.54 -0.14
C MET A 456 16.06 6.03 -0.23
N LEU A 457 14.95 5.56 0.31
CA LEU A 457 14.45 4.21 0.05
C LEU A 457 14.19 4.03 -1.44
N ILE A 458 14.58 2.90 -2.01
CA ILE A 458 14.39 2.59 -3.43
C ILE A 458 13.30 1.53 -3.57
N PRO A 459 12.14 1.86 -4.15
CA PRO A 459 11.06 0.90 -4.32
C PRO A 459 11.29 0.00 -5.54
N ASN A 460 10.93 -1.28 -5.42
CA ASN A 460 10.72 -2.21 -6.53
C ASN A 460 9.24 -2.61 -6.53
N ILE A 461 8.58 -2.45 -7.68
CA ILE A 461 7.14 -2.58 -7.88
C ILE A 461 6.74 -3.73 -8.80
N GLU A 462 7.65 -4.67 -9.10
CA GLU A 462 7.38 -5.78 -10.01
C GLU A 462 6.22 -6.69 -9.56
N GLU A 463 5.96 -6.75 -8.27
CA GLU A 463 4.87 -7.52 -7.67
C GLU A 463 3.59 -6.70 -7.44
N LEU A 464 3.59 -5.40 -7.78
CA LEU A 464 2.39 -4.57 -7.76
C LEU A 464 1.62 -4.71 -9.07
N SER A 465 0.31 -4.75 -8.98
CA SER A 465 -0.62 -4.71 -10.09
C SER A 465 -1.42 -3.42 -10.07
N GLY A 466 -1.89 -3.01 -11.22
CA GLY A 466 -2.58 -1.75 -11.50
C GLY A 466 -1.96 -1.10 -12.74
N ASN A 467 -2.77 -0.41 -13.53
CA ASN A 467 -2.31 0.20 -14.76
C ASN A 467 -1.60 1.52 -14.47
N ASN A 468 -0.36 1.68 -14.95
CA ASN A 468 0.51 2.82 -14.67
C ASN A 468 0.76 3.04 -13.16
N THR A 469 0.83 1.95 -12.39
CA THR A 469 1.16 2.03 -10.97
C THR A 469 2.59 2.49 -10.77
N VAL A 470 2.78 3.46 -9.88
CA VAL A 470 4.08 3.98 -9.47
C VAL A 470 4.16 4.04 -7.95
N VAL A 471 5.36 3.90 -7.42
CA VAL A 471 5.65 4.19 -6.02
C VAL A 471 6.73 5.26 -5.99
N ASN A 472 6.41 6.38 -5.37
CA ASN A 472 7.32 7.50 -5.19
C ASN A 472 7.84 7.51 -3.76
N VAL A 473 9.13 7.78 -3.61
CA VAL A 473 9.75 8.10 -2.34
C VAL A 473 10.22 9.55 -2.39
N THR A 474 9.81 10.33 -1.42
CA THR A 474 10.19 11.74 -1.31
C THR A 474 10.70 12.01 0.09
N GLU A 475 11.75 12.79 0.19
CA GLU A 475 12.21 13.32 1.45
C GLU A 475 11.31 14.50 1.87
N LEU A 476 10.69 14.37 3.04
CA LEU A 476 9.87 15.44 3.61
C LEU A 476 10.69 16.33 4.54
N THR A 477 11.58 15.73 5.30
CA THR A 477 12.45 16.42 6.23
C THR A 477 13.84 15.82 6.14
N PRO A 478 14.86 16.56 5.71
CA PRO A 478 16.24 16.10 5.75
C PRO A 478 16.69 15.93 7.18
N GLY A 479 17.43 14.86 7.43
CA GLY A 479 18.01 14.60 8.75
C GLY A 479 19.15 15.57 9.05
N SER A 480 19.40 15.84 10.32
CA SER A 480 20.51 16.69 10.72
C SER A 480 21.85 16.02 10.41
N ALA A 481 22.76 16.75 9.81
CA ALA A 481 24.11 16.27 9.57
C ALA A 481 24.79 15.84 10.88
N ILE A 482 25.63 14.80 10.80
CA ILE A 482 26.48 14.36 11.91
C ILE A 482 27.37 15.54 12.34
N LEU A 483 27.55 15.68 13.64
CA LEU A 483 28.44 16.71 14.18
C LEU A 483 29.90 16.35 13.83
N GLU A 484 30.51 17.15 12.97
CA GLU A 484 31.87 16.96 12.47
C GLU A 484 32.69 18.24 12.64
N GLY A 485 33.99 18.08 12.54
CA GLY A 485 34.94 19.22 12.55
C GLY A 485 35.76 19.28 13.82
N THR A 486 36.37 20.43 14.04
CA THR A 486 37.30 20.67 15.13
C THR A 486 37.04 22.03 15.78
N PHE A 487 37.45 22.19 17.01
CA PHE A 487 37.45 23.46 17.76
C PHE A 487 38.75 23.60 18.53
N ALA A 488 39.00 24.76 19.09
CA ALA A 488 40.13 24.98 19.97
C ALA A 488 39.66 25.64 21.26
N LEU A 489 40.34 25.35 22.35
CA LEU A 489 40.14 26.01 23.63
C LEU A 489 41.23 27.03 23.83
N SER A 490 40.88 28.22 24.28
CA SER A 490 41.82 29.26 24.66
C SER A 490 41.78 29.49 26.16
N PHE A 491 42.96 29.72 26.72
CA PHE A 491 43.14 30.09 28.12
C PHE A 491 43.89 31.40 28.21
N SER A 492 43.41 32.32 29.04
CA SER A 492 44.08 33.61 29.26
C SER A 492 43.93 34.03 30.73
N ASN A 493 45.04 34.25 31.40
CA ASN A 493 45.08 34.76 32.78
C ASN A 493 45.45 36.25 32.86
N GLY A 494 45.36 36.98 31.73
CA GLY A 494 45.68 38.39 31.63
C GLY A 494 47.18 38.65 31.41
N THR A 495 48.07 37.70 31.71
CA THR A 495 49.52 37.80 31.48
C THR A 495 49.94 36.88 30.34
N PHE A 496 49.35 35.73 30.25
CA PHE A 496 49.57 34.71 29.22
C PHE A 496 48.26 34.40 28.50
N SER A 497 48.33 34.14 27.19
CA SER A 497 47.22 33.65 26.38
C SER A 497 47.73 32.53 25.50
N GLU A 498 47.14 31.35 25.66
CA GLU A 498 47.47 30.16 24.89
C GLU A 498 46.18 29.56 24.28
N VAL A 499 46.35 28.81 23.21
CA VAL A 499 45.28 28.15 22.50
C VAL A 499 45.71 26.72 22.25
N THR A 500 44.86 25.76 22.48
CA THR A 500 45.14 24.35 22.16
C THR A 500 45.28 24.16 20.66
N ASP A 501 45.89 23.07 20.25
CA ASP A 501 45.72 22.56 18.90
C ASP A 501 44.23 22.27 18.64
N LEU A 502 43.90 21.95 17.38
CA LEU A 502 42.54 21.68 16.96
C LEU A 502 42.03 20.36 17.56
N ILE A 503 41.00 20.42 18.38
CA ILE A 503 40.38 19.33 19.10
C ILE A 503 39.22 18.79 18.25
N PRO A 504 39.18 17.50 17.93
CA PRO A 504 38.00 16.90 17.28
C PRO A 504 36.73 17.07 18.12
N VAL A 505 35.60 17.31 17.47
CA VAL A 505 34.30 17.46 18.16
C VAL A 505 33.86 16.22 18.92
N ASP A 506 34.43 15.06 18.59
CA ASP A 506 34.20 13.77 19.22
C ASP A 506 35.38 13.31 20.10
N ALA A 507 36.33 14.21 20.40
CA ALA A 507 37.52 13.90 21.20
C ALA A 507 37.17 13.14 22.49
N SER A 508 37.87 12.07 22.77
CA SER A 508 37.76 11.33 24.04
C SER A 508 38.13 12.20 25.24
N ALA A 509 37.80 11.75 26.43
CA ALA A 509 38.21 12.44 27.66
C ALA A 509 39.74 12.53 27.76
N SER A 510 40.44 11.47 27.33
CA SER A 510 41.91 11.41 27.30
C SER A 510 42.53 12.39 26.31
N GLU A 511 41.99 12.40 25.05
CA GLU A 511 42.48 13.34 24.05
C GLU A 511 42.25 14.80 24.48
N MET A 512 41.04 15.13 24.99
CA MET A 512 40.78 16.46 25.55
C MET A 512 41.77 16.81 26.68
N GLY A 513 42.05 15.87 27.58
CA GLY A 513 43.02 16.06 28.64
C GLY A 513 44.44 16.29 28.11
N ASN A 514 44.85 15.60 27.06
CA ASN A 514 46.13 15.77 26.41
C ASN A 514 46.28 17.19 25.83
N PHE A 515 45.29 17.64 25.02
CA PHE A 515 45.27 18.98 24.48
C PHE A 515 45.34 20.07 25.57
N MET A 516 44.61 19.88 26.66
CA MET A 516 44.66 20.84 27.78
C MET A 516 46.00 20.82 28.51
N ASN A 517 46.60 19.65 28.68
CA ASN A 517 47.91 19.51 29.37
C ASN A 517 49.11 20.03 28.54
N GLU A 518 48.95 20.24 27.23
CA GLU A 518 49.96 20.89 26.37
C GLU A 518 50.07 22.40 26.63
N LEU A 519 49.03 23.04 27.18
CA LEU A 519 49.06 24.47 27.53
C LEU A 519 50.02 24.69 28.71
N ASN A 520 51.02 25.52 28.52
CA ASN A 520 52.04 25.78 29.52
C ASN A 520 51.56 26.68 30.68
N SER A 521 50.51 27.41 30.47
CA SER A 521 49.97 28.40 31.43
C SER A 521 48.98 27.83 32.45
N ILE A 522 48.63 26.56 32.34
CA ILE A 522 47.76 25.85 33.31
C ILE A 522 48.49 24.64 33.89
N GLY A 523 48.12 24.22 35.10
CA GLY A 523 48.64 23.03 35.72
C GLY A 523 48.15 21.76 35.05
N THR A 524 47.89 20.71 35.84
CA THR A 524 47.33 19.49 35.33
C THR A 524 45.82 19.49 35.40
N VAL A 525 45.19 18.82 34.44
CA VAL A 525 43.74 18.61 34.42
C VAL A 525 43.40 17.16 34.32
N SER A 526 42.27 16.77 34.90
CA SER A 526 41.56 15.53 34.60
C SER A 526 40.24 15.85 33.88
N VAL A 527 39.89 15.01 32.93
CA VAL A 527 38.73 15.26 32.09
C VAL A 527 37.80 14.04 32.13
N SER A 528 36.52 14.29 32.29
CA SER A 528 35.49 13.30 32.05
C SER A 528 34.62 13.76 30.88
N ARG A 529 34.08 12.82 30.09
CA ARG A 529 33.22 13.09 28.94
C ARG A 529 31.88 12.36 29.09
N ALA A 530 30.81 13.05 28.78
CA ALA A 530 29.49 12.46 28.63
C ALA A 530 28.87 12.78 27.27
N LYS A 531 28.16 11.83 26.69
CA LYS A 531 27.29 12.06 25.56
C LYS A 531 26.04 12.79 26.07
N LYS A 532 25.67 13.89 25.45
CA LYS A 532 24.48 14.66 25.81
C LYS A 532 23.81 15.19 24.57
N GLN A 533 22.49 14.90 24.44
CA GLN A 533 21.75 15.25 23.22
C GLN A 533 22.50 14.79 21.95
N ASN A 534 22.88 15.68 21.11
CA ASN A 534 23.53 15.52 19.82
C ASN A 534 25.00 15.96 19.84
N GLY A 535 25.67 15.75 20.93
CA GLY A 535 27.09 16.12 21.08
C GLY A 535 27.68 15.59 22.35
N PHE A 536 28.71 16.26 22.80
CA PHE A 536 29.52 15.87 23.94
C PHE A 536 29.63 17.01 24.93
N VAL A 537 29.78 16.61 26.19
CA VAL A 537 30.08 17.50 27.30
C VAL A 537 31.33 16.98 27.98
N TRP A 538 32.32 17.81 28.11
CA TRP A 538 33.54 17.55 28.87
C TRP A 538 33.50 18.34 30.16
N LEU A 539 33.71 17.67 31.28
CA LEU A 539 34.01 18.32 32.55
C LEU A 539 35.51 18.29 32.77
N ILE A 540 36.13 19.47 32.72
CA ILE A 540 37.57 19.67 32.91
C ILE A 540 37.80 20.10 34.35
N THR A 541 38.44 19.26 35.13
CA THR A 541 38.80 19.52 36.53
C THR A 541 40.27 19.93 36.58
N PHE A 542 40.54 21.08 37.09
CA PHE A 542 41.88 21.60 37.30
C PHE A 542 42.40 21.04 38.64
N ASP A 543 43.31 20.09 38.60
CA ASP A 543 43.59 19.23 39.77
C ASP A 543 45.04 19.17 40.21
N GLY A 544 45.96 19.89 39.56
CA GLY A 544 47.32 19.78 39.98
C GLY A 544 48.30 20.81 39.38
N CYS A 545 49.56 20.65 39.71
CA CYS A 545 50.69 21.43 39.23
C CYS A 545 51.52 20.64 38.22
N LYS A 546 52.16 21.31 37.29
CA LYS A 546 53.21 20.75 36.43
C LYS A 546 54.44 21.67 36.43
N ILE A 547 55.63 21.13 36.14
CA ILE A 547 56.82 21.90 35.99
C ILE A 547 56.96 22.35 34.53
N VAL A 548 57.05 23.68 34.31
CA VAL A 548 57.28 24.30 33.00
C VAL A 548 58.51 25.17 33.14
N ASP A 549 59.55 24.94 32.35
CA ASP A 549 60.82 25.67 32.39
C ASP A 549 61.47 25.78 33.77
N GLY A 550 61.23 24.78 34.62
CA GLY A 550 61.75 24.70 35.98
C GLY A 550 60.92 25.41 37.05
N GLU A 551 59.79 26.00 36.69
CA GLU A 551 58.82 26.64 37.56
C GLU A 551 57.59 25.79 37.76
N ASP A 552 56.98 25.75 38.96
CA ASP A 552 55.73 25.09 39.24
C ASP A 552 54.56 25.92 38.73
N VAL A 553 53.86 25.41 37.71
CA VAL A 553 52.59 25.98 37.22
C VAL A 553 51.46 25.18 37.80
N CYS A 554 50.67 25.81 38.66
CA CYS A 554 49.58 25.14 39.38
C CYS A 554 48.21 25.66 38.93
N ALA A 555 47.28 24.73 38.74
CA ALA A 555 45.86 25.03 38.50
C ALA A 555 45.13 24.97 39.84
N VAL A 556 45.24 26.01 40.63
CA VAL A 556 44.61 26.11 41.97
C VAL A 556 43.88 27.47 42.11
N GLY A 557 42.77 27.46 42.79
CA GLY A 557 41.93 28.66 42.99
C GLY A 557 40.96 28.91 41.84
N ASP A 558 40.60 30.21 41.70
CA ASP A 558 39.69 30.66 40.63
C ASP A 558 40.48 30.73 39.31
N ILE A 559 40.21 29.74 38.46
CA ILE A 559 40.82 29.62 37.13
C ILE A 559 40.02 30.41 36.12
N PRO A 560 40.64 31.28 35.32
CA PRO A 560 39.92 31.98 34.26
C PRO A 560 39.21 31.04 33.34
N THR A 561 37.96 31.40 32.97
CA THR A 561 37.10 30.56 32.11
C THR A 561 37.76 30.34 30.76
N LEU A 562 37.75 29.07 30.31
CA LEU A 562 38.20 28.69 28.98
C LEU A 562 37.35 29.37 27.91
N GLY A 563 38.00 29.94 26.91
CA GLY A 563 37.35 30.45 25.71
C GLY A 563 37.26 29.34 24.66
N ILE A 564 36.15 29.29 23.95
CA ILE A 564 36.01 28.41 22.80
C ILE A 564 36.23 29.19 21.52
N ASN A 565 37.25 28.82 20.76
CA ASN A 565 37.51 29.34 19.43
C ASN A 565 37.06 28.33 18.38
N GLY A 566 35.86 28.51 17.84
CA GLY A 566 35.38 27.69 16.71
C GLY A 566 35.91 28.25 15.40
N THR A 567 36.76 27.52 14.70
CA THR A 567 37.01 27.76 13.28
C THR A 567 36.05 26.85 12.51
N ASN A 568 35.04 27.47 11.95
CA ASN A 568 33.96 26.92 11.13
C ASN A 568 32.79 26.34 11.90
N SER A 569 31.80 27.19 12.08
CA SER A 569 30.41 26.77 12.07
C SER A 569 30.20 25.77 10.95
N ALA A 570 29.91 24.51 11.28
CA ALA A 570 29.16 23.67 10.40
C ALA A 570 27.88 24.44 10.08
N SER A 571 27.77 24.98 8.89
CA SER A 571 26.53 25.49 8.37
C SER A 571 25.64 24.27 8.20
N ALA A 572 24.68 24.09 9.11
CA ALA A 572 23.50 23.32 8.81
C ALA A 572 22.87 23.95 7.56
N MET A 573 22.90 23.26 6.43
CA MET A 573 22.01 23.51 5.32
C MET A 573 20.75 22.71 5.53
#